data_3f9fae7f1fa2a1515bf8d0e53e59c87e
#
_entry.id   3f9fae7f1fa2a1515bf8d0e53e59c87e
#
_cell.length_a   1.000
_cell.length_b   1.000
_cell.length_c   1.000
_cell.angle_alpha   90.00
_cell.angle_beta   90.00
_cell.angle_gamma   90.00
#
_symmetry.space_group_name_H-M   'P 1'
#
loop_
_entity.id
_entity.type
_entity.pdbx_description
1 polymer ?
#
loop_
_entity_poly.entity_id
_entity_poly.type
_entity_poly.pdbx_seq_one_letter_code
_entity_poly.pdbx_strand_id
1 'polypeptide(L)'
;EMGGPKVPWRPGRQDKPVEATPPNGRLPGGHEDRDQLRKIFYRLGFNDQEIVALAGAHAVGRCHTYNSGYDGPWTFSPTSFTNQYYVMLLEQDWVPKEWDGPFQYVDKESKSLMMLPADYLLVKDGAFNKYVKHYAKVEV
;
A
#
# COMPACT_ATOMS: atom_id res chain seq x y z
N GLU A 1 -6.49 -12.16 -14.43
CA GLU A 1 -5.28 -13.00 -14.36
C GLU A 1 -4.76 -13.16 -12.93
N MET A 2 -4.90 -12.14 -12.07
CA MET A 2 -4.43 -12.15 -10.67
C MET A 2 -5.46 -12.67 -9.66
N GLY A 3 -6.61 -13.17 -10.12
CA GLY A 3 -7.66 -13.73 -9.27
C GLY A 3 -8.53 -12.70 -8.54
N GLY A 4 -8.45 -11.42 -8.91
CA GLY A 4 -9.27 -10.38 -8.29
C GLY A 4 -10.74 -10.40 -8.72
N PRO A 5 -11.60 -9.61 -8.06
CA PRO A 5 -13.02 -9.53 -8.37
C PRO A 5 -13.26 -8.89 -9.74
N LYS A 6 -14.40 -9.21 -10.36
CA LYS A 6 -14.82 -8.56 -11.60
C LYS A 6 -15.28 -7.14 -11.31
N VAL A 7 -14.48 -6.16 -11.69
CA VAL A 7 -14.78 -4.73 -11.51
C VAL A 7 -15.61 -4.23 -12.69
N PRO A 8 -16.80 -3.61 -12.45
CA PRO A 8 -17.56 -2.93 -13.49
C PRO A 8 -16.74 -1.78 -14.08
N TRP A 9 -16.59 -1.76 -15.38
CA TRP A 9 -15.82 -0.73 -16.08
C TRP A 9 -16.66 -0.05 -17.17
N ARG A 10 -16.46 1.25 -17.32
CA ARG A 10 -17.04 2.05 -18.41
C ARG A 10 -15.96 2.95 -19.01
N PRO A 11 -15.85 3.03 -20.33
CA PRO A 11 -15.01 4.01 -21.00
C PRO A 11 -15.57 5.42 -20.83
N GLY A 12 -14.80 6.45 -21.16
CA GLY A 12 -15.30 7.82 -21.18
C GLY A 12 -14.32 8.89 -20.71
N ARG A 13 -13.19 8.49 -20.12
CA ARG A 13 -12.10 9.45 -19.85
C ARG A 13 -11.34 9.75 -21.12
N GLN A 14 -10.92 11.00 -21.24
CA GLN A 14 -10.05 11.49 -22.32
C GLN A 14 -8.81 12.13 -21.70
N ASP A 15 -7.66 11.90 -22.34
CA ASP A 15 -6.42 12.53 -21.93
C ASP A 15 -6.53 14.05 -22.10
N LYS A 16 -5.98 14.76 -21.15
CA LYS A 16 -5.84 16.21 -21.20
C LYS A 16 -4.53 16.60 -21.87
N PRO A 17 -4.45 17.80 -22.46
CA PRO A 17 -3.18 18.32 -22.97
C PRO A 17 -2.17 18.48 -21.81
N VAL A 18 -0.88 18.48 -22.14
CA VAL A 18 0.22 18.51 -21.14
C VAL A 18 0.12 19.71 -20.20
N GLU A 19 -0.40 20.85 -20.68
CA GLU A 19 -0.57 22.09 -19.92
C GLU A 19 -1.60 21.96 -18.79
N ALA A 20 -2.50 20.99 -18.90
CA ALA A 20 -3.51 20.68 -17.88
C ALA A 20 -3.04 19.64 -16.87
N THR A 21 -1.81 19.14 -17.02
CA THR A 21 -1.21 18.20 -16.08
C THR A 21 -0.91 18.91 -14.75
N PRO A 22 -1.39 18.40 -13.60
CA PRO A 22 -1.09 18.99 -12.31
C PRO A 22 0.41 18.89 -11.99
N PRO A 23 0.94 19.79 -11.14
CA PRO A 23 2.34 19.73 -10.73
C PRO A 23 2.66 18.41 -10.02
N ASN A 24 3.93 18.01 -10.07
CA ASN A 24 4.44 16.83 -9.36
C ASN A 24 4.31 16.97 -7.83
N GLY A 25 4.44 15.86 -7.12
CA GLY A 25 4.45 15.83 -5.64
C GLY A 25 3.06 15.84 -5.01
N ARG A 26 2.01 15.50 -5.74
CA ARG A 26 0.63 15.45 -5.24
C ARG A 26 0.16 14.06 -4.81
N LEU A 27 0.92 13.03 -5.11
CA LEU A 27 0.62 11.64 -4.74
C LEU A 27 1.32 11.27 -3.42
N PRO A 28 0.81 10.28 -2.67
CA PRO A 28 1.43 9.84 -1.44
C PRO A 28 2.77 9.15 -1.72
N GLY A 29 3.76 9.42 -0.87
CA GLY A 29 5.02 8.68 -0.82
C GLY A 29 4.96 7.51 0.16
N GLY A 30 5.86 6.55 0.01
CA GLY A 30 5.96 5.40 0.91
C GLY A 30 6.44 5.74 2.33
N HIS A 31 6.97 6.94 2.53
CA HIS A 31 7.52 7.46 3.79
C HIS A 31 6.57 8.39 4.57
N GLU A 32 5.36 8.63 4.06
CA GLU A 32 4.43 9.59 4.66
C GLU A 32 4.03 9.22 6.09
N ASP A 33 3.89 10.23 6.93
CA ASP A 33 3.24 10.08 8.24
C ASP A 33 1.71 10.03 8.10
N ARG A 34 1.02 9.73 9.19
CA ARG A 34 -0.44 9.56 9.20
C ARG A 34 -1.21 10.82 8.78
N ASP A 35 -0.72 11.99 9.17
CA ASP A 35 -1.43 13.25 8.95
C ASP A 35 -1.25 13.69 7.50
N GLN A 36 -0.06 13.52 6.96
CA GLN A 36 0.24 13.79 5.55
C GLN A 36 -0.48 12.78 4.64
N LEU A 37 -0.50 11.50 5.00
CA LEU A 37 -1.24 10.46 4.27
C LEU A 37 -2.73 10.82 4.18
N ARG A 38 -3.38 11.16 5.32
CA ARG A 38 -4.77 11.62 5.33
C ARG A 38 -4.98 12.88 4.51
N LYS A 39 -4.12 13.88 4.66
CA LYS A 39 -4.22 15.14 3.90
C LYS A 39 -4.25 14.89 2.40
N ILE A 40 -3.39 13.99 1.90
CA ILE A 40 -3.32 13.66 0.47
C ILE A 40 -4.59 12.93 0.04
N PHE A 41 -4.96 11.86 0.73
CA PHE A 41 -6.11 11.05 0.34
C PHE A 41 -7.46 11.73 0.56
N TYR A 42 -7.61 12.53 1.63
CA TYR A 42 -8.83 13.32 1.86
C TYR A 42 -9.03 14.38 0.77
N ARG A 43 -7.94 15.01 0.29
CA ARG A 43 -8.01 15.89 -0.88
C ARG A 43 -8.49 15.15 -2.14
N LEU A 44 -8.16 13.87 -2.28
CA LEU A 44 -8.62 13.03 -3.38
C LEU A 44 -10.06 12.52 -3.18
N GLY A 45 -10.68 12.79 -2.04
CA GLY A 45 -12.05 12.41 -1.71
C GLY A 45 -12.21 11.06 -1.01
N PHE A 46 -11.12 10.43 -0.57
CA PHE A 46 -11.13 9.15 0.13
C PHE A 46 -11.22 9.33 1.64
N ASN A 47 -11.94 8.45 2.32
CA ASN A 47 -11.99 8.34 3.77
C ASN A 47 -11.01 7.28 4.29
N ASP A 48 -10.90 7.13 5.62
CA ASP A 48 -9.97 6.17 6.25
C ASP A 48 -10.19 4.73 5.82
N GLN A 49 -11.43 4.30 5.63
CA GLN A 49 -11.74 2.96 5.15
C GLN A 49 -11.22 2.73 3.73
N GLU A 50 -11.43 3.71 2.86
CA GLU A 50 -11.00 3.66 1.46
C GLU A 50 -9.49 3.76 1.32
N ILE A 51 -8.81 4.52 2.19
CA ILE A 51 -7.34 4.56 2.25
C ILE A 51 -6.79 3.15 2.52
N VAL A 52 -7.32 2.49 3.54
CA VAL A 52 -6.90 1.12 3.88
C VAL A 52 -7.25 0.14 2.76
N ALA A 53 -8.43 0.26 2.13
CA ALA A 53 -8.80 -0.58 1.01
C ALA A 53 -7.84 -0.44 -0.18
N LEU A 54 -7.49 0.80 -0.54
CA LEU A 54 -6.55 1.09 -1.64
C LEU A 54 -5.15 0.54 -1.37
N ALA A 55 -4.68 0.61 -0.11
CA ALA A 55 -3.40 0.03 0.28
C ALA A 55 -3.32 -1.49 0.01
N GLY A 56 -4.46 -2.18 0.00
CA GLY A 56 -4.55 -3.61 -0.33
C GLY A 56 -4.06 -3.98 -1.73
N ALA A 57 -3.90 -3.01 -2.63
CA ALA A 57 -3.24 -3.23 -3.93
C ALA A 57 -1.80 -3.73 -3.77
N HIS A 58 -1.15 -3.50 -2.63
CA HIS A 58 0.16 -4.03 -2.29
C HIS A 58 0.17 -5.57 -2.10
N ALA A 59 -0.98 -6.25 -2.12
CA ALA A 59 -1.02 -7.70 -2.22
C ALA A 59 -0.32 -8.22 -3.47
N VAL A 60 -0.26 -7.42 -4.54
CA VAL A 60 0.38 -7.76 -5.82
C VAL A 60 1.60 -6.91 -6.09
N GLY A 61 2.57 -7.49 -6.79
CA GLY A 61 3.80 -6.81 -7.18
C GLY A 61 4.85 -6.74 -6.07
N ARG A 62 5.84 -5.91 -6.32
CA ARG A 62 6.96 -5.64 -5.39
C ARG A 62 7.62 -4.30 -5.67
N CYS A 63 8.37 -3.79 -4.70
CA CYS A 63 9.30 -2.69 -4.91
C CYS A 63 10.60 -3.17 -5.53
N HIS A 64 11.16 -2.34 -6.41
CA HIS A 64 12.50 -2.48 -6.99
C HIS A 64 13.30 -1.21 -6.71
N THR A 65 14.56 -1.38 -6.27
CA THR A 65 15.43 -0.28 -5.87
C THR A 65 15.64 0.76 -6.97
N TYR A 66 15.74 0.33 -8.21
CA TYR A 66 15.94 1.21 -9.36
C TYR A 66 14.70 2.00 -9.79
N ASN A 67 13.50 1.63 -9.27
CA ASN A 67 12.25 2.35 -9.54
C ASN A 67 11.86 3.26 -8.38
N SER A 68 11.68 2.68 -7.19
CA SER A 68 11.15 3.37 -6.02
C SER A 68 12.20 3.67 -4.94
N GLY A 69 13.37 3.07 -5.05
CA GLY A 69 14.38 3.06 -4.01
C GLY A 69 14.16 1.99 -2.94
N TYR A 70 12.92 1.53 -2.74
CA TYR A 70 12.56 0.44 -1.83
C TYR A 70 12.79 -0.94 -2.47
N ASP A 71 12.81 -2.00 -1.66
CA ASP A 71 13.06 -3.35 -2.14
C ASP A 71 12.20 -4.41 -1.46
N GLY A 72 11.61 -5.29 -2.26
CA GLY A 72 10.92 -6.50 -1.84
C GLY A 72 9.41 -6.51 -2.08
N PRO A 73 8.78 -7.69 -1.96
CA PRO A 73 7.35 -7.89 -2.03
C PRO A 73 6.70 -7.69 -0.64
N TRP A 74 5.40 -7.38 -0.62
CA TRP A 74 4.61 -7.29 0.61
C TRP A 74 4.05 -8.64 1.07
N THR A 75 3.90 -9.59 0.13
CA THR A 75 3.32 -10.92 0.40
C THR A 75 4.17 -12.02 -0.23
N PHE A 76 3.98 -13.26 0.24
CA PHE A 76 4.62 -14.44 -0.35
C PHE A 76 4.05 -14.83 -1.72
N SER A 77 2.91 -14.25 -2.13
CA SER A 77 2.26 -14.54 -3.41
C SER A 77 2.01 -13.25 -4.21
N PRO A 78 3.08 -12.56 -4.67
CA PRO A 78 2.97 -11.22 -5.26
C PRO A 78 2.30 -11.21 -6.64
N THR A 79 1.88 -12.34 -7.16
CA THR A 79 1.12 -12.49 -8.41
C THR A 79 -0.35 -12.86 -8.19
N SER A 80 -0.81 -12.86 -6.93
CA SER A 80 -2.20 -13.18 -6.57
C SER A 80 -2.83 -12.03 -5.81
N PHE A 81 -4.01 -11.57 -6.26
CA PHE A 81 -4.79 -10.57 -5.55
C PHE A 81 -5.59 -11.26 -4.44
N THR A 82 -5.14 -11.08 -3.21
CA THR A 82 -5.70 -11.70 -2.00
C THR A 82 -5.71 -10.70 -0.84
N ASN A 83 -6.28 -11.09 0.29
CA ASN A 83 -6.21 -10.31 1.54
C ASN A 83 -4.88 -10.47 2.31
N GLN A 84 -3.91 -11.18 1.77
CA GLN A 84 -2.64 -11.50 2.43
C GLN A 84 -1.85 -10.27 2.87
N TYR A 85 -1.95 -9.15 2.15
CA TYR A 85 -1.34 -7.89 2.59
C TYR A 85 -1.77 -7.50 4.01
N TYR A 86 -3.08 -7.55 4.31
CA TYR A 86 -3.60 -7.22 5.64
C TYR A 86 -3.26 -8.27 6.68
N VAL A 87 -3.27 -9.55 6.29
CA VAL A 87 -2.86 -10.66 7.17
C VAL A 87 -1.40 -10.49 7.57
N MET A 88 -0.50 -10.26 6.61
CA MET A 88 0.93 -10.03 6.88
C MET A 88 1.17 -8.81 7.77
N LEU A 89 0.43 -7.70 7.54
CA LEU A 89 0.51 -6.52 8.41
C LEU A 89 0.22 -6.82 9.88
N LEU A 90 -0.71 -7.74 10.15
CA LEU A 90 -1.17 -8.07 11.51
C LEU A 90 -0.36 -9.18 12.17
N GLU A 91 0.10 -10.17 11.41
CA GLU A 91 0.65 -11.42 11.94
C GLU A 91 2.18 -11.46 11.96
N GLN A 92 2.85 -10.68 11.09
CA GLN A 92 4.30 -10.67 11.04
C GLN A 92 4.89 -9.67 12.05
N ASP A 93 6.05 -10.05 12.61
CA ASP A 93 6.90 -9.13 13.37
C ASP A 93 7.72 -8.28 12.39
N TRP A 94 7.40 -7.00 12.30
CA TRP A 94 8.09 -6.04 11.42
C TRP A 94 9.20 -5.32 12.16
N VAL A 95 10.42 -5.39 11.62
CA VAL A 95 11.61 -4.72 12.14
C VAL A 95 12.24 -3.80 11.08
N PRO A 96 12.98 -2.76 11.47
CA PRO A 96 13.73 -1.95 10.51
C PRO A 96 14.70 -2.82 9.70
N LYS A 97 14.72 -2.61 8.38
CA LYS A 97 15.71 -3.25 7.49
C LYS A 97 17.05 -2.51 7.61
N GLU A 98 18.12 -3.24 7.91
CA GLU A 98 19.48 -2.71 7.89
C GLU A 98 20.06 -2.87 6.48
N TRP A 99 20.18 -1.77 5.75
CA TRP A 99 20.69 -1.71 4.37
C TRP A 99 20.99 -0.28 3.94
N ASP A 100 21.57 -0.09 2.75
CA ASP A 100 21.96 1.23 2.21
C ASP A 100 20.82 2.01 1.54
N GLY A 101 19.61 1.45 1.52
CA GLY A 101 18.41 2.07 0.94
C GLY A 101 17.62 2.93 1.92
N PRO A 102 16.49 3.50 1.48
CA PRO A 102 15.59 4.26 2.35
C PRO A 102 15.01 3.37 3.46
N PHE A 103 14.58 4.01 4.54
CA PHE A 103 13.98 3.30 5.66
C PHE A 103 12.74 2.51 5.22
N GLN A 104 12.76 1.22 5.47
CA GLN A 104 11.63 0.30 5.31
C GLN A 104 11.65 -0.77 6.39
N TYR A 105 10.53 -1.45 6.56
CA TYR A 105 10.46 -2.62 7.42
C TYR A 105 10.71 -3.91 6.63
N VAL A 106 11.18 -4.92 7.33
CA VAL A 106 11.33 -6.30 6.84
C VAL A 106 10.71 -7.23 7.88
N ASP A 107 10.16 -8.37 7.46
CA ASP A 107 9.68 -9.37 8.38
C ASP A 107 10.88 -10.01 9.11
N LYS A 108 10.75 -10.13 10.42
CA LYS A 108 11.84 -10.55 11.31
C LYS A 108 12.29 -11.99 11.03
N GLU A 109 11.36 -12.86 10.66
CA GLU A 109 11.60 -14.29 10.54
C GLU A 109 12.27 -14.64 9.20
N SER A 110 11.60 -14.39 8.08
CA SER A 110 12.12 -14.79 6.77
C SER A 110 13.01 -13.74 6.12
N LYS A 111 12.86 -12.47 6.51
CA LYS A 111 13.55 -11.32 5.92
C LYS A 111 13.31 -11.16 4.42
N SER A 112 12.25 -11.75 3.90
CA SER A 112 11.91 -11.76 2.47
C SER A 112 10.75 -10.83 2.10
N LEU A 113 9.95 -10.43 3.10
CA LEU A 113 8.85 -9.49 2.92
C LEU A 113 9.24 -8.09 3.38
N MET A 114 8.54 -7.09 2.84
CA MET A 114 8.75 -5.69 3.22
C MET A 114 7.44 -4.98 3.53
N MET A 115 7.51 -3.93 4.35
CA MET A 115 6.46 -2.93 4.50
C MET A 115 7.08 -1.53 4.43
N LEU A 116 6.42 -0.64 3.73
CA LEU A 116 6.75 0.78 3.75
C LEU A 116 6.37 1.40 5.11
N PRO A 117 6.98 2.51 5.51
CA PRO A 117 6.51 3.28 6.67
C PRO A 117 5.02 3.59 6.61
N ALA A 118 4.51 3.98 5.44
CA ALA A 118 3.09 4.25 5.21
C ALA A 118 2.20 3.01 5.33
N ASP A 119 2.69 1.81 5.01
CA ASP A 119 1.97 0.55 5.23
C ASP A 119 1.86 0.23 6.72
N TYR A 120 3.01 0.25 7.42
CA TYR A 120 3.04 -0.12 8.84
C TYR A 120 2.28 0.86 9.73
N LEU A 121 2.15 2.10 9.29
CA LEU A 121 1.30 3.11 9.90
C LEU A 121 -0.16 2.64 10.03
N LEU A 122 -0.69 1.87 9.08
CA LEU A 122 -2.07 1.41 9.09
C LEU A 122 -2.41 0.52 10.28
N VAL A 123 -1.44 -0.19 10.84
CA VAL A 123 -1.64 -0.96 12.08
C VAL A 123 -1.35 -0.16 13.35
N LYS A 124 -0.58 0.92 13.25
CA LYS A 124 -0.26 1.79 14.40
C LYS A 124 -1.35 2.82 14.70
N ASP A 125 -2.08 3.27 13.68
CA ASP A 125 -3.20 4.20 13.85
C ASP A 125 -4.49 3.43 14.13
N GLY A 126 -5.14 3.73 15.26
CA GLY A 126 -6.34 2.98 15.68
C GLY A 126 -7.53 3.11 14.73
N ALA A 127 -7.66 4.25 14.03
CA ALA A 127 -8.73 4.47 13.07
C ALA A 127 -8.53 3.67 11.78
N PHE A 128 -7.29 3.48 11.34
CA PHE A 128 -6.94 2.60 10.22
C PHE A 128 -6.97 1.11 10.62
N ASN A 129 -6.43 0.77 11.79
CA ASN A 129 -6.26 -0.62 12.23
C ASN A 129 -7.56 -1.43 12.25
N LYS A 130 -8.69 -0.81 12.61
CA LYS A 130 -10.00 -1.48 12.57
C LYS A 130 -10.35 -1.98 11.16
N TYR A 131 -9.96 -1.23 10.12
CA TYR A 131 -10.20 -1.61 8.73
C TYR A 131 -9.18 -2.65 8.23
N VAL A 132 -7.91 -2.56 8.67
CA VAL A 132 -6.93 -3.63 8.43
C VAL A 132 -7.45 -4.96 8.96
N LYS A 133 -7.95 -4.98 10.21
CA LYS A 133 -8.55 -6.17 10.82
C LYS A 133 -9.81 -6.66 10.12
N HIS A 134 -10.59 -5.73 9.56
CA HIS A 134 -11.78 -6.07 8.78
C HIS A 134 -11.38 -6.77 7.48
N TYR A 135 -10.51 -6.16 6.69
CA TYR A 135 -10.09 -6.71 5.40
C TYR A 135 -9.23 -7.97 5.51
N ALA A 136 -8.50 -8.16 6.61
CA ALA A 136 -7.79 -9.41 6.85
C ALA A 136 -8.70 -10.64 7.01
N LYS A 137 -9.99 -10.43 7.34
CA LYS A 137 -10.99 -11.50 7.53
C LYS A 137 -11.86 -11.73 6.29
N VAL A 138 -11.84 -10.82 5.34
CA VAL A 138 -12.65 -10.90 4.12
C VAL A 138 -11.85 -11.64 3.06
N GLU A 139 -12.33 -12.81 2.65
CA GLU A 139 -11.81 -13.50 1.47
C GLU A 139 -12.26 -12.75 0.21
N VAL A 140 -11.36 -12.59 -0.75
CA VAL A 140 -11.59 -11.91 -2.03
C VAL A 140 -12.19 -12.89 -3.04
#